data_539ac5736e33836cfab354c6e449fc79
#
_entry.id   539ac5736e33836cfab354c6e449fc79
#
_cell.length_a   1.000
_cell.length_b   1.000
_cell.length_c   1.000
_cell.angle_alpha   90.00
_cell.angle_beta   90.00
_cell.angle_gamma   90.00
#
_symmetry.space_group_name_H-M   'P 1'
#
loop_
_entity.id
_entity.type
_entity.pdbx_description
1 polymer ?
#
loop_
_entity_poly.entity_id
_entity_poly.type
_entity_poly.pdbx_seq_one_letter_code
_entity_poly.pdbx_strand_id
1 'polypeptide(L)'
;MTTWLDAPFHMRFLVVDGLTVRFAQSRFAPSGRQEQEHALLLSPWPESLLAFEPIWTPLAERAHLVAIDLPGFGRSQHRDALLSPQAMSEFIIAAIDAFELEHPHLVAPGTGTPAALFAAARHPDRLRSLVVGSAAAAVPLLGGPLRDWIEAPDLAAFRRADPRQLVAGVLASMKRSVTAEAVLEDYLASCQGNRLAESMRYVRAYPAELPVLASLLPQIRTPVQIIAGAYDTAVPLANAEFMAERLPHRRFDILEAGHFTWEDSADEYAALVTSWWSAVTGTPADIADYPTSSRRGSAR
;
A
#
# COMPACT_ATOMS: atom_id res chain seq x y z
N MET A 1 -13.12 4.18 30.79
CA MET A 1 -12.19 3.10 30.40
C MET A 1 -12.84 2.36 29.26
N THR A 2 -12.55 2.75 28.02
CA THR A 2 -12.99 2.04 26.81
C THR A 2 -12.22 0.72 26.80
N THR A 3 -12.89 -0.40 26.88
CA THR A 3 -12.24 -1.69 26.86
C THR A 3 -11.66 -1.91 25.45
N TRP A 4 -10.48 -2.50 25.36
CA TRP A 4 -9.80 -2.86 24.09
C TRP A 4 -10.69 -3.69 23.14
N LEU A 5 -11.81 -4.21 23.63
CA LEU A 5 -12.81 -4.98 22.88
C LEU A 5 -13.72 -4.11 21.98
N ASP A 6 -13.78 -2.80 22.20
CA ASP A 6 -14.63 -1.86 21.46
C ASP A 6 -13.87 -1.06 20.40
N ALA A 7 -12.54 -1.21 20.29
CA ALA A 7 -11.75 -0.56 19.26
C ALA A 7 -12.13 -1.13 17.88
N PRO A 8 -12.38 -0.30 16.87
CA PRO A 8 -12.76 -0.77 15.52
C PRO A 8 -11.63 -1.54 14.81
N PHE A 9 -10.40 -1.47 15.33
CA PHE A 9 -9.19 -2.01 14.73
C PHE A 9 -8.52 -3.02 15.68
N HIS A 10 -8.88 -4.32 15.54
CA HIS A 10 -8.31 -5.39 16.36
C HIS A 10 -7.24 -6.17 15.59
N MET A 11 -6.01 -6.11 16.06
CA MET A 11 -4.89 -6.86 15.49
C MET A 11 -4.86 -8.31 15.99
N ARG A 12 -4.71 -9.24 15.07
CA ARG A 12 -4.58 -10.67 15.30
C ARG A 12 -3.47 -11.26 14.42
N PHE A 13 -3.24 -12.56 14.57
CA PHE A 13 -2.27 -13.30 13.75
C PHE A 13 -2.95 -14.51 13.11
N LEU A 14 -2.60 -14.76 11.85
CA LEU A 14 -3.02 -15.93 11.07
C LEU A 14 -1.80 -16.53 10.38
N VAL A 15 -1.81 -17.84 10.16
CA VAL A 15 -0.79 -18.50 9.33
C VAL A 15 -1.24 -18.45 7.87
N VAL A 16 -0.47 -17.77 7.04
CA VAL A 16 -0.67 -17.65 5.59
C VAL A 16 0.59 -18.17 4.89
N ASP A 17 0.47 -19.13 4.00
CA ASP A 17 1.59 -19.77 3.32
C ASP A 17 2.74 -20.19 4.28
N GLY A 18 2.37 -20.72 5.45
CA GLY A 18 3.32 -21.15 6.48
C GLY A 18 4.02 -20.02 7.24
N LEU A 19 3.61 -18.76 7.09
CA LEU A 19 4.12 -17.60 7.82
C LEU A 19 3.07 -17.06 8.78
N THR A 20 3.50 -16.64 9.96
CA THR A 20 2.66 -15.89 10.90
C THR A 20 2.53 -14.45 10.41
N VAL A 21 1.33 -14.05 10.02
CA VAL A 21 0.98 -12.75 9.46
C VAL A 21 0.12 -11.98 10.44
N ARG A 22 0.51 -10.74 10.79
CA ARG A 22 -0.33 -9.84 11.56
C ARG A 22 -1.39 -9.23 10.64
N PHE A 23 -2.63 -9.21 11.12
CA PHE A 23 -3.75 -8.63 10.38
C PHE A 23 -4.76 -7.93 11.30
N ALA A 24 -5.56 -7.08 10.72
CA ALA A 24 -6.80 -6.56 11.28
C ALA A 24 -7.93 -6.82 10.29
N GLN A 25 -9.14 -7.01 10.81
CA GLN A 25 -10.32 -7.33 10.01
C GLN A 25 -11.53 -6.56 10.52
N SER A 26 -12.28 -5.95 9.61
CA SER A 26 -13.54 -5.31 9.96
C SER A 26 -14.61 -6.36 10.34
N ARG A 27 -15.61 -5.93 11.09
CA ARG A 27 -16.78 -6.78 11.30
C ARG A 27 -17.58 -6.85 9.99
N PHE A 28 -18.15 -8.00 9.70
CA PHE A 28 -19.15 -8.08 8.62
C PHE A 28 -20.32 -7.14 8.94
N ALA A 29 -20.80 -6.41 7.95
CA ALA A 29 -22.01 -5.62 8.12
C ALA A 29 -23.15 -6.55 8.55
N PRO A 30 -24.04 -6.11 9.48
CA PRO A 30 -25.21 -6.91 9.85
C PRO A 30 -25.98 -7.28 8.60
N SER A 31 -26.25 -8.57 8.45
CA SER A 31 -26.90 -9.23 7.31
C SER A 31 -28.09 -8.44 6.72
N GLY A 32 -28.02 -8.09 5.45
CA GLY A 32 -29.08 -7.41 4.68
C GLY A 32 -28.61 -6.90 3.32
N ARG A 33 -27.31 -6.78 3.04
CA ARG A 33 -26.80 -6.55 1.68
C ARG A 33 -26.37 -7.89 1.09
N GLN A 34 -26.98 -8.25 -0.01
CA GLN A 34 -26.53 -9.29 -0.91
C GLN A 34 -25.10 -8.92 -1.34
N GLU A 35 -24.13 -9.83 -1.13
CA GLU A 35 -22.72 -9.73 -1.52
C GLU A 35 -22.00 -8.47 -1.00
N GLN A 36 -21.44 -8.57 0.20
CA GLN A 36 -20.55 -7.54 0.71
C GLN A 36 -19.24 -7.57 -0.11
N GLU A 37 -18.82 -6.42 -0.66
CA GLU A 37 -17.53 -6.30 -1.34
C GLU A 37 -16.39 -6.55 -0.35
N HIS A 38 -15.29 -7.12 -0.84
CA HIS A 38 -14.09 -7.40 -0.05
C HIS A 38 -12.97 -6.42 -0.42
N ALA A 39 -12.15 -6.05 0.55
CA ALA A 39 -10.94 -5.30 0.32
C ALA A 39 -9.77 -5.82 1.15
N LEU A 40 -8.62 -5.99 0.52
CA LEU A 40 -7.34 -6.31 1.15
C LEU A 40 -6.46 -5.06 1.14
N LEU A 41 -5.96 -4.65 2.32
CA LEU A 41 -5.09 -3.50 2.50
C LEU A 41 -3.68 -4.00 2.87
N LEU A 42 -2.67 -3.59 2.11
CA LEU A 42 -1.27 -3.99 2.31
C LEU A 42 -0.51 -2.88 3.03
N SER A 43 0.03 -3.20 4.20
CA SER A 43 0.75 -2.20 5.01
C SER A 43 1.87 -1.51 4.22
N PRO A 44 1.97 -0.19 4.29
CA PRO A 44 3.09 0.53 3.70
C PRO A 44 4.36 0.36 4.56
N TRP A 45 5.53 0.64 3.97
CA TRP A 45 6.81 0.58 4.65
C TRP A 45 7.43 2.00 4.74
N PRO A 46 8.06 2.37 5.87
CA PRO A 46 8.41 1.58 7.05
C PRO A 46 7.34 1.58 8.16
N GLU A 47 6.10 1.85 7.84
CA GLU A 47 4.95 1.82 8.75
C GLU A 47 4.47 0.39 9.04
N SER A 48 3.25 0.25 9.50
CA SER A 48 2.55 -1.02 9.70
C SER A 48 1.09 -0.90 9.25
N LEU A 49 0.31 -1.96 9.41
CA LEU A 49 -1.12 -1.93 9.09
C LEU A 49 -1.91 -0.86 9.87
N LEU A 50 -1.36 -0.33 10.99
CA LEU A 50 -1.96 0.80 11.72
C LEU A 50 -2.02 2.10 10.92
N ALA A 51 -1.25 2.22 9.84
CA ALA A 51 -1.33 3.31 8.87
C ALA A 51 -2.74 3.50 8.27
N PHE A 52 -3.55 2.46 8.30
CA PHE A 52 -4.92 2.49 7.78
C PHE A 52 -5.97 2.87 8.83
N GLU A 53 -5.59 3.06 10.10
CA GLU A 53 -6.55 3.43 11.15
C GLU A 53 -7.36 4.69 10.79
N PRO A 54 -6.77 5.78 10.26
CA PRO A 54 -7.52 6.99 9.93
C PRO A 54 -8.59 6.81 8.83
N ILE A 55 -8.38 5.87 7.90
CA ILE A 55 -9.28 5.60 6.78
C ILE A 55 -10.16 4.37 7.01
N TRP A 56 -9.99 3.66 8.14
CA TRP A 56 -10.62 2.37 8.38
C TRP A 56 -12.14 2.42 8.37
N THR A 57 -12.72 3.32 9.17
CA THR A 57 -14.17 3.40 9.33
C THR A 57 -14.90 3.70 8.02
N PRO A 58 -14.55 4.75 7.25
CA PRO A 58 -15.23 5.04 6.00
C PRO A 58 -15.08 3.93 4.95
N LEU A 59 -13.95 3.20 4.94
CA LEU A 59 -13.78 2.06 4.05
C LEU A 59 -14.59 0.85 4.52
N ALA A 60 -14.65 0.59 5.83
CA ALA A 60 -15.42 -0.53 6.40
C ALA A 60 -16.95 -0.38 6.25
N GLU A 61 -17.44 0.83 6.02
CA GLU A 61 -18.84 1.07 5.67
C GLU A 61 -19.21 0.59 4.26
N ARG A 62 -18.19 0.37 3.41
CA ARG A 62 -18.36 0.00 1.99
C ARG A 62 -18.01 -1.44 1.70
N ALA A 63 -16.97 -1.97 2.34
CA ALA A 63 -16.46 -3.31 2.08
C ALA A 63 -16.08 -4.01 3.38
N HIS A 64 -16.02 -5.35 3.33
CA HIS A 64 -15.36 -6.14 4.35
C HIS A 64 -13.85 -5.99 4.19
N LEU A 65 -13.19 -5.41 5.19
CA LEU A 65 -11.77 -5.09 5.15
C LEU A 65 -10.93 -6.16 5.83
N VAL A 66 -9.83 -6.50 5.20
CA VAL A 66 -8.68 -7.17 5.82
C VAL A 66 -7.44 -6.32 5.56
N ALA A 67 -6.74 -5.88 6.60
CA ALA A 67 -5.43 -5.23 6.49
C ALA A 67 -4.36 -6.18 7.00
N ILE A 68 -3.24 -6.31 6.29
CA ILE A 68 -2.13 -7.18 6.69
C ILE A 68 -0.80 -6.41 6.72
N ASP A 69 0.06 -6.79 7.65
CA ASP A 69 1.48 -6.53 7.49
C ASP A 69 2.06 -7.56 6.51
N LEU A 70 2.68 -7.09 5.44
CA LEU A 70 3.32 -7.98 4.48
C LEU A 70 4.49 -8.75 5.13
N PRO A 71 4.86 -9.96 4.64
CA PRO A 71 6.01 -10.71 5.13
C PRO A 71 7.29 -9.89 5.17
N GLY A 72 7.94 -9.84 6.35
CA GLY A 72 9.15 -9.03 6.56
C GLY A 72 8.89 -7.58 6.93
N PHE A 73 7.65 -7.09 6.84
CA PHE A 73 7.24 -5.75 7.24
C PHE A 73 6.37 -5.81 8.49
N GLY A 74 6.15 -4.66 9.13
CA GLY A 74 5.35 -4.59 10.34
C GLY A 74 5.77 -5.63 11.36
N ARG A 75 4.83 -6.40 11.89
CA ARG A 75 5.08 -7.51 12.83
C ARG A 75 4.85 -8.89 12.23
N SER A 76 4.68 -9.01 10.93
CA SER A 76 4.58 -10.29 10.25
C SER A 76 5.92 -11.01 10.20
N GLN A 77 5.88 -12.33 10.14
CA GLN A 77 7.06 -13.16 10.03
C GLN A 77 7.82 -12.88 8.73
N HIS A 78 9.13 -13.00 8.78
CA HIS A 78 10.03 -12.77 7.66
C HIS A 78 10.32 -14.06 6.89
N ARG A 79 10.43 -13.95 5.55
CA ARG A 79 10.97 -14.98 4.66
C ARG A 79 11.75 -14.30 3.54
N ASP A 80 13.05 -14.55 3.48
CA ASP A 80 13.97 -13.92 2.51
C ASP A 80 13.49 -14.01 1.06
N ALA A 81 12.95 -15.17 0.68
CA ALA A 81 12.45 -15.42 -0.68
C ALA A 81 11.26 -14.54 -1.10
N LEU A 82 10.60 -13.85 -0.15
CA LEU A 82 9.48 -12.96 -0.43
C LEU A 82 9.89 -11.48 -0.50
N LEU A 83 11.16 -11.15 -0.26
CA LEU A 83 11.62 -9.77 -0.25
C LEU A 83 11.95 -9.25 -1.65
N SER A 84 10.98 -9.34 -2.55
CA SER A 84 10.96 -8.65 -3.85
C SER A 84 9.52 -8.45 -4.30
N PRO A 85 9.21 -7.43 -5.14
CA PRO A 85 7.87 -7.21 -5.66
C PRO A 85 7.26 -8.43 -6.36
N GLN A 86 8.03 -9.12 -7.18
CA GLN A 86 7.53 -10.29 -7.90
C GLN A 86 7.20 -11.46 -6.99
N ALA A 87 8.06 -11.74 -6.01
CA ALA A 87 7.81 -12.82 -5.05
C ALA A 87 6.65 -12.46 -4.11
N MET A 88 6.56 -11.19 -3.69
CA MET A 88 5.47 -10.71 -2.84
C MET A 88 4.12 -10.75 -3.56
N SER A 89 4.08 -10.63 -4.89
CA SER A 89 2.83 -10.72 -5.65
C SER A 89 2.14 -12.08 -5.50
N GLU A 90 2.89 -13.17 -5.46
CA GLU A 90 2.35 -14.52 -5.23
C GLU A 90 1.83 -14.68 -3.79
N PHE A 91 2.53 -14.08 -2.82
CA PHE A 91 2.04 -14.08 -1.43
C PHE A 91 0.72 -13.30 -1.28
N ILE A 92 0.50 -12.22 -2.02
CA ILE A 92 -0.78 -11.49 -2.03
C ILE A 92 -1.91 -12.42 -2.45
N ILE A 93 -1.72 -13.25 -3.48
CA ILE A 93 -2.72 -14.21 -3.93
C ILE A 93 -2.98 -15.27 -2.85
N ALA A 94 -1.92 -15.79 -2.21
CA ALA A 94 -2.08 -16.73 -1.09
C ALA A 94 -2.81 -16.09 0.11
N ALA A 95 -2.61 -14.80 0.37
CA ALA A 95 -3.35 -14.07 1.41
C ALA A 95 -4.84 -13.92 1.04
N ILE A 96 -5.17 -13.60 -0.21
CA ILE A 96 -6.55 -13.53 -0.70
C ILE A 96 -7.26 -14.88 -0.45
N ASP A 97 -6.60 -16.00 -0.76
CA ASP A 97 -7.16 -17.33 -0.53
C ASP A 97 -7.32 -17.65 0.97
N ALA A 98 -6.30 -17.33 1.78
CA ALA A 98 -6.29 -17.63 3.21
C ALA A 98 -7.35 -16.84 4.01
N PHE A 99 -7.70 -15.64 3.54
CA PHE A 99 -8.76 -14.81 4.11
C PHE A 99 -10.12 -14.98 3.42
N GLU A 100 -10.22 -15.92 2.45
CA GLU A 100 -11.47 -16.24 1.72
C GLU A 100 -12.08 -14.98 1.05
N LEU A 101 -11.24 -14.10 0.49
CA LEU A 101 -11.69 -12.88 -0.14
C LEU A 101 -12.07 -13.14 -1.62
N GLU A 102 -13.32 -12.90 -1.94
CA GLU A 102 -13.83 -13.06 -3.31
C GLU A 102 -13.60 -11.77 -4.12
N HIS A 103 -12.78 -11.84 -5.16
CA HIS A 103 -12.48 -10.72 -6.05
C HIS A 103 -12.29 -9.38 -5.31
N PRO A 104 -11.35 -9.28 -4.35
CA PRO A 104 -11.24 -8.09 -3.51
C PRO A 104 -10.73 -6.87 -4.28
N HIS A 105 -11.09 -5.70 -3.82
CA HIS A 105 -10.32 -4.49 -4.04
C HIS A 105 -8.99 -4.61 -3.30
N LEU A 106 -7.90 -4.19 -3.91
CA LEU A 106 -6.57 -4.20 -3.29
C LEU A 106 -6.08 -2.77 -3.08
N VAL A 107 -5.92 -2.35 -1.83
CA VAL A 107 -5.33 -1.05 -1.45
C VAL A 107 -3.88 -1.28 -1.07
N ALA A 108 -2.96 -0.82 -1.89
CA ALA A 108 -1.55 -1.16 -1.82
C ALA A 108 -0.64 0.06 -2.04
N PRO A 109 -0.61 1.02 -1.10
CA PRO A 109 0.25 2.19 -1.22
C PRO A 109 1.73 1.86 -0.98
N GLY A 110 2.62 2.74 -1.42
CA GLY A 110 4.06 2.63 -1.18
C GLY A 110 4.66 1.34 -1.74
N THR A 111 5.37 0.60 -0.89
CA THR A 111 6.01 -0.67 -1.27
C THR A 111 5.04 -1.76 -1.69
N GLY A 112 3.77 -1.69 -1.30
CA GLY A 112 2.73 -2.60 -1.75
C GLY A 112 2.40 -2.47 -3.24
N THR A 113 2.54 -1.28 -3.82
CA THR A 113 2.17 -0.97 -5.21
C THR A 113 2.83 -1.88 -6.24
N PRO A 114 4.17 -2.04 -6.30
CA PRO A 114 4.78 -2.88 -7.32
C PRO A 114 4.31 -4.34 -7.22
N ALA A 115 4.17 -4.89 -6.00
CA ALA A 115 3.67 -6.25 -5.82
C ALA A 115 2.22 -6.41 -6.26
N ALA A 116 1.35 -5.43 -5.94
CA ALA A 116 -0.04 -5.42 -6.38
C ALA A 116 -0.17 -5.36 -7.91
N LEU A 117 0.65 -4.56 -8.58
CA LEU A 117 0.66 -4.46 -10.04
C LEU A 117 1.19 -5.76 -10.69
N PHE A 118 2.21 -6.42 -10.12
CA PHE A 118 2.62 -7.75 -10.55
C PHE A 118 1.51 -8.79 -10.36
N ALA A 119 0.81 -8.78 -9.22
CA ALA A 119 -0.32 -9.67 -8.97
C ALA A 119 -1.43 -9.46 -10.01
N ALA A 120 -1.80 -8.22 -10.30
CA ALA A 120 -2.81 -7.90 -11.32
C ALA A 120 -2.39 -8.32 -12.75
N ALA A 121 -1.10 -8.18 -13.08
CA ALA A 121 -0.60 -8.60 -14.39
C ALA A 121 -0.61 -10.12 -14.58
N ARG A 122 -0.32 -10.88 -13.52
CA ARG A 122 -0.20 -12.35 -13.55
C ARG A 122 -1.53 -13.07 -13.25
N HIS A 123 -2.38 -12.45 -12.44
CA HIS A 123 -3.63 -13.00 -11.96
C HIS A 123 -4.81 -12.05 -12.23
N PRO A 124 -5.10 -11.70 -13.50
CA PRO A 124 -6.04 -10.63 -13.87
C PRO A 124 -7.48 -10.85 -13.36
N ASP A 125 -7.87 -12.09 -13.13
CA ASP A 125 -9.23 -12.45 -12.73
C ASP A 125 -9.37 -12.60 -11.18
N ARG A 126 -8.32 -12.29 -10.42
CA ARG A 126 -8.32 -12.46 -8.95
C ARG A 126 -8.65 -11.17 -8.20
N LEU A 127 -8.59 -10.03 -8.87
CA LEU A 127 -8.72 -8.71 -8.26
C LEU A 127 -9.82 -7.90 -8.95
N ARG A 128 -10.68 -7.26 -8.17
CA ARG A 128 -11.73 -6.36 -8.66
C ARG A 128 -11.16 -5.04 -9.14
N SER A 129 -10.33 -4.42 -8.33
CA SER A 129 -9.61 -3.18 -8.67
C SER A 129 -8.39 -2.99 -7.78
N LEU A 130 -7.53 -2.06 -8.17
CA LEU A 130 -6.39 -1.61 -7.36
C LEU A 130 -6.55 -0.15 -6.96
N VAL A 131 -6.06 0.18 -5.76
CA VAL A 131 -5.71 1.53 -5.33
C VAL A 131 -4.23 1.52 -4.98
N VAL A 132 -3.42 2.27 -5.72
CA VAL A 132 -1.96 2.29 -5.64
C VAL A 132 -1.47 3.74 -5.60
N GLY A 133 -0.20 3.96 -5.29
CA GLY A 133 0.40 5.30 -5.32
C GLY A 133 1.48 5.49 -4.28
N SER A 134 2.07 6.70 -4.23
CA SER A 134 3.25 7.01 -3.41
C SER A 134 4.32 5.91 -3.53
N ALA A 135 4.60 5.46 -4.76
CA ALA A 135 5.36 4.25 -5.03
C ALA A 135 6.33 4.39 -6.19
N ALA A 136 7.45 3.70 -6.07
CA ALA A 136 8.46 3.62 -7.13
C ALA A 136 7.88 2.93 -8.38
N ALA A 137 7.98 3.61 -9.52
CA ALA A 137 7.66 3.06 -10.83
C ALA A 137 8.91 2.86 -11.70
N ALA A 138 9.94 3.72 -11.51
CA ALA A 138 11.23 3.58 -12.15
C ALA A 138 12.33 4.18 -11.28
N VAL A 139 13.43 3.46 -11.08
CA VAL A 139 14.52 3.89 -10.19
C VAL A 139 15.08 5.28 -10.54
N PRO A 140 15.25 5.66 -11.82
CA PRO A 140 15.73 7.02 -12.16
C PRO A 140 14.80 8.15 -11.73
N LEU A 141 13.53 7.87 -11.44
CA LEU A 141 12.53 8.86 -11.00
C LEU A 141 12.48 9.01 -9.47
N LEU A 142 13.25 8.23 -8.71
CA LEU A 142 13.27 8.29 -7.27
C LEU A 142 14.11 9.45 -6.75
N GLY A 143 13.69 10.01 -5.62
CA GLY A 143 14.41 11.04 -4.88
C GLY A 143 15.17 10.50 -3.68
N GLY A 144 16.05 11.35 -3.14
CA GLY A 144 16.67 11.31 -1.84
C GLY A 144 16.95 9.93 -1.22
N PRO A 145 16.53 9.73 0.04
CA PRO A 145 16.94 8.57 0.83
C PRO A 145 16.61 7.21 0.21
N LEU A 146 15.49 7.09 -0.52
CA LEU A 146 15.10 5.82 -1.12
C LEU A 146 16.09 5.37 -2.19
N ARG A 147 16.58 6.32 -3.02
CA ARG A 147 17.61 6.03 -4.00
C ARG A 147 18.90 5.61 -3.31
N ASP A 148 19.32 6.34 -2.28
CA ASP A 148 20.55 6.04 -1.53
C ASP A 148 20.50 4.63 -0.92
N TRP A 149 19.34 4.21 -0.43
CA TRP A 149 19.16 2.86 0.11
C TRP A 149 19.22 1.76 -0.95
N ILE A 150 18.65 2.01 -2.12
CA ILE A 150 18.70 1.08 -3.26
C ILE A 150 20.15 0.94 -3.77
N GLU A 151 20.88 2.05 -3.90
CA GLU A 151 22.22 2.12 -4.45
C GLU A 151 23.32 1.82 -3.42
N ALA A 152 23.00 1.71 -2.14
CA ALA A 152 23.96 1.36 -1.09
C ALA A 152 24.70 0.06 -1.44
N PRO A 153 26.03 -0.01 -1.28
CA PRO A 153 26.83 -1.19 -1.68
C PRO A 153 26.40 -2.44 -0.89
N ASP A 154 26.06 -2.27 0.39
CA ASP A 154 25.57 -3.34 1.26
C ASP A 154 24.63 -2.81 2.35
N LEU A 155 24.12 -3.69 3.21
CA LEU A 155 23.25 -3.34 4.33
C LEU A 155 24.00 -3.18 5.67
N ALA A 156 25.35 -3.24 5.69
CA ALA A 156 26.11 -3.25 6.93
C ALA A 156 25.97 -1.94 7.72
N ALA A 157 25.90 -0.81 7.04
CA ALA A 157 25.67 0.49 7.69
C ALA A 157 24.30 0.54 8.38
N PHE A 158 23.25 0.04 7.72
CA PHE A 158 21.88 0.02 8.27
C PHE A 158 21.73 -0.96 9.44
N ARG A 159 22.45 -2.10 9.42
CA ARG A 159 22.47 -3.03 10.57
C ARG A 159 23.16 -2.46 11.81
N ARG A 160 24.09 -1.51 11.63
CA ARG A 160 24.79 -0.83 12.74
C ARG A 160 24.06 0.39 13.27
N ALA A 161 23.20 0.99 12.46
CA ALA A 161 22.43 2.16 12.84
C ALA A 161 21.29 1.79 13.80
N ASP A 162 20.85 2.75 14.59
CA ASP A 162 19.62 2.59 15.38
C ASP A 162 18.41 2.63 14.44
N PRO A 163 17.68 1.52 14.27
CA PRO A 163 16.55 1.47 13.35
C PRO A 163 15.42 2.40 13.77
N ARG A 164 15.23 2.65 15.08
CA ARG A 164 14.20 3.58 15.59
C ARG A 164 14.49 5.01 15.17
N GLN A 165 15.74 5.43 15.28
CA GLN A 165 16.14 6.78 14.86
C GLN A 165 16.02 6.95 13.34
N LEU A 166 16.41 5.96 12.56
CA LEU A 166 16.27 5.99 11.10
C LEU A 166 14.80 6.12 10.69
N VAL A 167 13.92 5.29 11.22
CA VAL A 167 12.49 5.31 10.88
C VAL A 167 11.83 6.61 11.35
N ALA A 168 12.10 7.04 12.60
CA ALA A 168 11.57 8.31 13.09
C ALA A 168 12.01 9.49 12.21
N GLY A 169 13.28 9.52 11.78
CA GLY A 169 13.79 10.55 10.86
C GLY A 169 13.11 10.54 9.49
N VAL A 170 12.88 9.35 8.93
CA VAL A 170 12.15 9.19 7.65
C VAL A 170 10.71 9.71 7.78
N LEU A 171 9.98 9.26 8.79
CA LEU A 171 8.60 9.70 9.01
C LEU A 171 8.53 11.22 9.20
N ALA A 172 9.40 11.78 10.05
CA ALA A 172 9.44 13.22 10.28
C ALA A 172 9.79 14.05 9.02
N SER A 173 10.57 13.50 8.10
CA SER A 173 10.98 14.21 6.87
C SER A 173 9.95 14.16 5.73
N MET A 174 9.08 13.15 5.71
CA MET A 174 8.19 12.87 4.59
C MET A 174 6.71 13.02 4.92
N LYS A 175 6.35 13.01 6.21
CA LYS A 175 4.98 13.10 6.70
C LYS A 175 4.62 14.55 7.03
N ARG A 176 3.39 14.94 6.70
CA ARG A 176 2.85 16.27 6.96
C ARG A 176 1.82 16.27 8.11
N SER A 177 1.30 15.11 8.45
CA SER A 177 0.39 14.88 9.57
C SER A 177 1.13 14.47 10.85
N VAL A 178 0.45 14.57 11.97
CA VAL A 178 0.96 14.11 13.28
C VAL A 178 0.47 12.69 13.53
N THR A 179 1.40 11.75 13.75
CA THR A 179 1.07 10.38 14.13
C THR A 179 0.80 10.28 15.61
N ALA A 180 -0.27 9.60 16.02
CA ALA A 180 -0.54 9.30 17.43
C ALA A 180 0.62 8.49 18.03
N GLU A 181 0.99 8.78 19.28
CA GLU A 181 2.16 8.19 19.95
C GLU A 181 2.14 6.64 19.92
N ALA A 182 0.98 6.04 20.17
CA ALA A 182 0.83 4.58 20.17
C ALA A 182 1.04 3.97 18.76
N VAL A 183 0.64 4.65 17.71
CA VAL A 183 0.84 4.23 16.31
C VAL A 183 2.31 4.38 15.94
N LEU A 184 2.92 5.51 16.26
CA LEU A 184 4.35 5.72 16.04
C LEU A 184 5.19 4.66 16.75
N GLU A 185 4.86 4.35 18.01
CA GLU A 185 5.56 3.29 18.76
C GLU A 185 5.43 1.92 18.09
N ASP A 186 4.27 1.60 17.50
CA ASP A 186 4.12 0.35 16.72
C ASP A 186 5.02 0.34 15.48
N TYR A 187 5.11 1.44 14.72
CA TYR A 187 6.01 1.56 13.57
C TYR A 187 7.47 1.35 13.99
N LEU A 188 7.91 2.04 15.03
CA LEU A 188 9.28 1.94 15.55
C LEU A 188 9.59 0.53 16.09
N ALA A 189 8.65 -0.10 16.79
CA ALA A 189 8.79 -1.47 17.28
C ALA A 189 8.81 -2.50 16.16
N SER A 190 8.13 -2.23 15.05
CA SER A 190 8.10 -3.09 13.85
C SER A 190 9.46 -3.17 13.13
N CYS A 191 10.33 -2.20 13.37
CA CYS A 191 11.63 -2.08 12.71
C CYS A 191 12.83 -2.51 13.58
N GLN A 192 12.59 -3.01 14.80
CA GLN A 192 13.65 -3.33 15.78
C GLN A 192 14.63 -4.40 15.30
N GLY A 193 15.84 -4.34 15.85
CA GLY A 193 16.94 -5.25 15.51
C GLY A 193 17.33 -5.12 14.04
N ASN A 194 17.48 -6.23 13.35
CA ASN A 194 17.84 -6.23 11.93
C ASN A 194 16.63 -6.09 10.98
N ARG A 195 15.40 -6.02 11.49
CA ARG A 195 14.19 -6.06 10.64
C ARG A 195 14.16 -4.95 9.60
N LEU A 196 14.52 -3.71 9.99
CA LEU A 196 14.61 -2.60 9.03
C LEU A 196 15.61 -2.90 7.92
N ALA A 197 16.83 -3.27 8.28
CA ALA A 197 17.89 -3.56 7.30
C ALA A 197 17.53 -4.74 6.38
N GLU A 198 16.95 -5.81 6.93
CA GLU A 198 16.52 -6.95 6.13
C GLU A 198 15.35 -6.59 5.19
N SER A 199 14.38 -5.78 5.65
CA SER A 199 13.27 -5.32 4.80
C SER A 199 13.72 -4.45 3.63
N MET A 200 14.85 -3.73 3.75
CA MET A 200 15.43 -2.96 2.64
C MET A 200 15.80 -3.82 1.42
N ARG A 201 15.97 -5.13 1.57
CA ARG A 201 16.18 -6.04 0.44
C ARG A 201 15.06 -5.94 -0.59
N TYR A 202 13.85 -5.67 -0.14
CA TYR A 202 12.70 -5.52 -1.02
C TYR A 202 12.91 -4.37 -2.02
N VAL A 203 13.24 -3.18 -1.56
CA VAL A 203 13.48 -2.02 -2.44
C VAL A 203 14.76 -2.18 -3.27
N ARG A 204 15.72 -2.95 -2.79
CA ARG A 204 16.96 -3.28 -3.53
C ARG A 204 16.72 -4.25 -4.71
N ALA A 205 15.56 -4.89 -4.80
CA ALA A 205 15.14 -5.64 -5.98
C ALA A 205 14.62 -4.72 -7.11
N TYR A 206 14.28 -3.46 -6.83
CA TYR A 206 13.69 -2.52 -7.78
C TYR A 206 14.49 -2.33 -9.08
N PRO A 207 15.84 -2.21 -9.08
CA PRO A 207 16.60 -2.06 -10.32
C PRO A 207 16.40 -3.21 -11.30
N ALA A 208 16.20 -4.43 -10.80
CA ALA A 208 15.95 -5.60 -11.62
C ALA A 208 14.47 -5.76 -12.00
N GLU A 209 13.56 -5.46 -11.10
CA GLU A 209 12.15 -5.82 -11.25
C GLU A 209 11.25 -4.70 -11.79
N LEU A 210 11.53 -3.41 -11.50
CA LEU A 210 10.72 -2.31 -12.02
C LEU A 210 10.75 -2.20 -13.56
N PRO A 211 11.87 -2.44 -14.26
CA PRO A 211 11.85 -2.50 -15.74
C PRO A 211 10.94 -3.61 -16.29
N VAL A 212 10.91 -4.77 -15.60
CA VAL A 212 9.99 -5.87 -15.95
C VAL A 212 8.54 -5.44 -15.74
N LEU A 213 8.24 -4.84 -14.56
CA LEU A 213 6.90 -4.32 -14.28
C LEU A 213 6.47 -3.29 -15.32
N ALA A 214 7.35 -2.34 -15.69
CA ALA A 214 7.05 -1.32 -16.69
C ALA A 214 6.58 -1.91 -18.03
N SER A 215 7.14 -3.05 -18.44
CA SER A 215 6.73 -3.77 -19.66
C SER A 215 5.36 -4.47 -19.53
N LEU A 216 4.92 -4.74 -18.31
CA LEU A 216 3.64 -5.39 -18.02
C LEU A 216 2.49 -4.39 -17.83
N LEU A 217 2.78 -3.14 -17.42
CA LEU A 217 1.75 -2.13 -17.14
C LEU A 217 0.69 -2.00 -18.26
N PRO A 218 1.05 -1.97 -19.58
CA PRO A 218 0.07 -1.87 -20.65
C PRO A 218 -0.84 -3.09 -20.80
N GLN A 219 -0.51 -4.20 -20.14
CA GLN A 219 -1.25 -5.47 -20.23
C GLN A 219 -2.20 -5.66 -19.03
N ILE A 220 -2.12 -4.82 -18.00
CA ILE A 220 -2.95 -4.90 -16.79
C ILE A 220 -4.39 -4.49 -17.16
N ARG A 221 -5.31 -5.45 -17.09
CA ARG A 221 -6.74 -5.24 -17.36
C ARG A 221 -7.53 -4.85 -16.12
N THR A 222 -7.02 -5.19 -14.93
CA THR A 222 -7.62 -4.79 -13.66
C THR A 222 -7.66 -3.26 -13.56
N PRO A 223 -8.81 -2.64 -13.24
CA PRO A 223 -8.90 -1.20 -13.07
C PRO A 223 -8.00 -0.68 -11.94
N VAL A 224 -7.30 0.42 -12.17
CA VAL A 224 -6.31 0.98 -11.23
C VAL A 224 -6.61 2.43 -10.91
N GLN A 225 -6.81 2.76 -9.64
CA GLN A 225 -6.72 4.12 -9.14
C GLN A 225 -5.29 4.40 -8.65
N ILE A 226 -4.71 5.49 -9.12
CA ILE A 226 -3.41 5.99 -8.68
C ILE A 226 -3.69 7.22 -7.82
N ILE A 227 -3.23 7.23 -6.56
CA ILE A 227 -3.31 8.39 -5.66
C ILE A 227 -1.90 8.80 -5.28
N ALA A 228 -1.52 10.05 -5.54
CA ALA A 228 -0.18 10.56 -5.27
C ALA A 228 -0.23 11.87 -4.46
N GLY A 229 0.80 12.11 -3.64
CA GLY A 229 0.98 13.36 -2.92
C GLY A 229 1.73 14.40 -3.75
N ALA A 230 1.21 15.62 -3.81
CA ALA A 230 1.82 16.74 -4.54
C ALA A 230 3.22 17.12 -3.99
N TYR A 231 3.46 16.82 -2.70
CA TYR A 231 4.68 17.19 -1.97
C TYR A 231 5.54 15.97 -1.60
N ASP A 232 5.36 14.83 -2.29
CA ASP A 232 6.17 13.63 -2.07
C ASP A 232 7.60 13.84 -2.58
N THR A 233 8.55 13.94 -1.66
CA THR A 233 9.97 14.13 -1.97
C THR A 233 10.75 12.83 -2.12
N ALA A 234 10.22 11.71 -1.60
CA ALA A 234 10.85 10.40 -1.71
C ALA A 234 10.51 9.70 -3.02
N VAL A 235 9.27 9.80 -3.42
CA VAL A 235 8.75 9.24 -4.67
C VAL A 235 8.03 10.35 -5.44
N PRO A 236 8.76 11.20 -6.16
CA PRO A 236 8.21 12.34 -6.90
C PRO A 236 7.06 11.94 -7.82
N LEU A 237 6.15 12.90 -8.05
CA LEU A 237 4.94 12.74 -8.86
C LEU A 237 5.17 12.07 -10.22
N ALA A 238 6.35 12.26 -10.80
CA ALA A 238 6.77 11.62 -12.05
C ALA A 238 6.64 10.09 -12.05
N ASN A 239 6.71 9.43 -10.86
CA ASN A 239 6.46 7.99 -10.76
C ASN A 239 4.99 7.64 -10.97
N ALA A 240 4.08 8.43 -10.41
CA ALA A 240 2.64 8.26 -10.62
C ALA A 240 2.24 8.57 -12.07
N GLU A 241 2.80 9.63 -12.65
CA GLU A 241 2.62 9.97 -14.06
C GLU A 241 3.13 8.85 -14.97
N PHE A 242 4.31 8.27 -14.68
CA PHE A 242 4.86 7.13 -15.42
C PHE A 242 3.91 5.92 -15.45
N MET A 243 3.28 5.60 -14.30
CA MET A 243 2.28 4.54 -14.23
C MET A 243 1.01 4.92 -14.99
N ALA A 244 0.52 6.14 -14.80
CA ALA A 244 -0.70 6.64 -15.43
C ALA A 244 -0.60 6.66 -16.97
N GLU A 245 0.55 6.98 -17.54
CA GLU A 245 0.76 6.94 -18.99
C GLU A 245 0.67 5.53 -19.59
N ARG A 246 0.93 4.48 -18.80
CA ARG A 246 1.08 3.10 -19.28
C ARG A 246 -0.10 2.19 -18.95
N LEU A 247 -0.84 2.48 -17.89
CA LEU A 247 -1.99 1.69 -17.47
C LEU A 247 -3.22 2.01 -18.34
N PRO A 248 -3.86 1.02 -19.00
CA PRO A 248 -4.97 1.27 -19.93
C PRO A 248 -6.25 1.70 -19.22
N HIS A 249 -6.55 1.12 -18.05
CA HIS A 249 -7.78 1.35 -17.28
C HIS A 249 -7.43 2.00 -15.94
N ARG A 250 -7.33 3.34 -15.92
CA ARG A 250 -6.87 4.05 -14.74
C ARG A 250 -7.67 5.31 -14.44
N ARG A 251 -7.66 5.66 -13.15
CA ARG A 251 -7.95 6.98 -12.61
C ARG A 251 -6.69 7.51 -11.91
N PHE A 252 -6.40 8.80 -12.03
CA PHE A 252 -5.25 9.43 -11.40
C PHE A 252 -5.68 10.65 -10.63
N ASP A 253 -5.42 10.65 -9.32
CA ASP A 253 -5.78 11.69 -8.37
C ASP A 253 -4.51 12.19 -7.65
N ILE A 254 -4.41 13.51 -7.41
CA ILE A 254 -3.31 14.15 -6.71
C ILE A 254 -3.89 14.83 -5.47
N LEU A 255 -3.32 14.53 -4.29
CA LEU A 255 -3.67 15.13 -3.01
C LEU A 255 -2.62 16.15 -2.57
N GLU A 256 -3.05 17.17 -1.82
CA GLU A 256 -2.19 18.15 -1.15
C GLU A 256 -1.49 17.52 0.08
N ALA A 257 -0.78 16.42 -0.14
CA ALA A 257 -0.15 15.55 0.84
C ALA A 257 1.33 15.31 0.55
N GLY A 258 2.07 14.81 1.52
CA GLY A 258 3.41 14.26 1.37
C GLY A 258 3.39 12.84 0.84
N HIS A 259 4.39 12.03 1.27
CA HIS A 259 4.49 10.63 0.85
C HIS A 259 3.35 9.76 1.40
N PHE A 260 2.91 9.99 2.63
CA PHE A 260 1.92 9.18 3.34
C PHE A 260 0.50 9.73 3.13
N THR A 261 0.00 9.68 1.88
CA THR A 261 -1.28 10.28 1.48
C THR A 261 -2.49 9.76 2.28
N TRP A 262 -2.46 8.50 2.70
CA TRP A 262 -3.50 7.82 3.51
C TRP A 262 -3.59 8.31 4.96
N GLU A 263 -2.57 9.01 5.44
CA GLU A 263 -2.54 9.65 6.76
C GLU A 263 -2.56 11.19 6.67
N ASP A 264 -1.81 11.77 5.72
CA ASP A 264 -1.71 13.23 5.56
C ASP A 264 -3.04 13.87 5.10
N SER A 265 -3.82 13.17 4.29
CA SER A 265 -5.11 13.59 3.74
C SER A 265 -6.13 12.46 3.84
N ALA A 266 -6.27 11.87 5.05
CA ALA A 266 -7.03 10.64 5.27
C ALA A 266 -8.48 10.71 4.78
N ASP A 267 -9.19 11.79 5.08
CA ASP A 267 -10.60 11.95 4.68
C ASP A 267 -10.75 12.01 3.16
N GLU A 268 -9.88 12.78 2.47
CA GLU A 268 -9.91 12.89 1.02
C GLU A 268 -9.47 11.57 0.37
N TYR A 269 -8.45 10.91 0.91
CA TYR A 269 -8.00 9.60 0.45
C TYR A 269 -9.13 8.56 0.54
N ALA A 270 -9.80 8.47 1.68
CA ALA A 270 -10.91 7.56 1.89
C ALA A 270 -12.10 7.86 0.96
N ALA A 271 -12.41 9.15 0.72
CA ALA A 271 -13.46 9.56 -0.21
C ALA A 271 -13.12 9.17 -1.66
N LEU A 272 -11.85 9.31 -2.08
CA LEU A 272 -11.39 8.87 -3.40
C LEU A 272 -11.51 7.36 -3.55
N VAL A 273 -11.05 6.58 -2.56
CA VAL A 273 -11.12 5.11 -2.58
C VAL A 273 -12.56 4.61 -2.64
N THR A 274 -13.44 5.13 -1.78
CA THR A 274 -14.85 4.71 -1.75
C THR A 274 -15.61 5.12 -3.01
N SER A 275 -15.30 6.27 -3.57
CA SER A 275 -15.82 6.71 -4.88
C SER A 275 -15.35 5.78 -6.00
N TRP A 276 -14.08 5.37 -5.97
CA TRP A 276 -13.51 4.42 -6.92
C TRP A 276 -14.18 3.05 -6.84
N TRP A 277 -14.34 2.48 -5.66
CA TRP A 277 -15.03 1.20 -5.48
C TRP A 277 -16.47 1.24 -6.02
N SER A 278 -17.18 2.32 -5.76
CA SER A 278 -18.54 2.49 -6.30
C SER A 278 -18.57 2.59 -7.83
N ALA A 279 -17.51 3.10 -8.43
CA ALA A 279 -17.42 3.29 -9.87
C ALA A 279 -17.09 1.99 -10.63
N VAL A 280 -16.26 1.12 -10.04
CA VAL A 280 -15.84 -0.15 -10.68
C VAL A 280 -16.78 -1.32 -10.44
N THR A 281 -17.96 -1.10 -9.86
CA THR A 281 -19.05 -2.10 -9.78
C THR A 281 -19.73 -2.35 -11.12
N GLY A 282 -19.50 -1.48 -12.13
CA GLY A 282 -19.91 -1.66 -13.52
C GLY A 282 -19.01 -2.61 -14.32
N THR A 283 -19.38 -2.90 -15.55
CA THR A 283 -18.54 -3.73 -16.45
C THR A 283 -17.26 -2.99 -16.85
N PRO A 284 -16.16 -3.69 -17.22
CA PRO A 284 -14.91 -3.05 -17.67
C PRO A 284 -15.08 -2.06 -18.83
N ALA A 285 -16.14 -2.16 -19.61
CA ALA A 285 -16.47 -1.20 -20.68
C ALA A 285 -16.86 0.20 -20.15
N ASP A 286 -17.39 0.28 -18.91
CA ASP A 286 -17.82 1.54 -18.30
C ASP A 286 -16.63 2.32 -17.71
N ILE A 287 -15.43 1.71 -17.65
CA ILE A 287 -14.24 2.26 -16.99
C ILE A 287 -13.36 3.08 -17.96
N ALA A 288 -13.56 2.93 -19.28
CA ALA A 288 -12.72 3.56 -20.29
C ALA A 288 -12.79 5.12 -20.33
N ASP A 289 -13.81 5.71 -19.69
CA ASP A 289 -14.12 7.14 -19.76
C ASP A 289 -14.09 7.88 -18.40
N TYR A 290 -13.35 7.39 -17.39
CA TYR A 290 -13.21 8.18 -16.16
C TYR A 290 -12.35 9.42 -16.38
N PRO A 291 -12.93 10.64 -16.22
CA PRO A 291 -12.14 11.84 -16.35
C PRO A 291 -11.07 11.89 -15.28
N THR A 292 -9.81 12.09 -15.68
CA THR A 292 -8.73 12.46 -14.78
C THR A 292 -9.11 13.74 -14.06
N SER A 293 -9.49 13.65 -12.78
CA SER A 293 -9.75 14.84 -11.99
C SER A 293 -8.43 15.47 -11.56
N SER A 294 -7.79 16.22 -12.46
CA SER A 294 -6.72 17.12 -12.08
C SER A 294 -7.32 18.31 -11.35
N ARG A 295 -7.59 18.21 -10.07
CA ARG A 295 -7.80 19.40 -9.23
C ARG A 295 -6.42 20.00 -8.95
N ARG A 296 -5.92 20.83 -9.86
CA ARG A 296 -4.96 21.86 -9.47
C ARG A 296 -5.74 22.83 -8.58
N GLY A 297 -5.40 22.86 -7.28
CA GLY A 297 -5.92 23.89 -6.39
C GLY A 297 -5.72 25.24 -7.02
N SER A 298 -6.80 26.01 -7.16
CA SER A 298 -6.72 27.40 -7.58
C SER A 298 -5.84 28.16 -6.59
N ALA A 299 -4.66 28.57 -7.03
CA ALA A 299 -3.87 29.55 -6.31
C ALA A 299 -4.73 30.80 -6.05
N ARG A 300 -4.91 31.14 -4.78
CA ARG A 300 -5.26 32.49 -4.31
C ARG A 300 -4.23 32.94 -3.30
#